data_d9973f92aa3ae348ff425625ca57fb59
#
_entry.id   d9973f92aa3ae348ff425625ca57fb59
#
_cell.length_a   1.000
_cell.length_b   1.000
_cell.length_c   1.000
_cell.angle_alpha   90.00
_cell.angle_beta   90.00
_cell.angle_gamma   90.00
#
_symmetry.space_group_name_H-M   'P 1'
#
loop_
_entity.id
_entity.type
_entity.pdbx_description
1 polymer ?
#
loop_
_entity_poly.entity_id
_entity_poly.type
_entity_poly.pdbx_seq_one_letter_code
_entity_poly.pdbx_strand_id
1 'polypeptide(L)'
;RGLGDVYKRQRVESLKKAFPEKPLENAENMLLYLERLDFIGDILPQQIKDASRFVKKLSAPLKAQTSGEYEKLAVYFVYRYFLKAVRDFDLLSKIKAMIVFVFAAEVINLSREQDAPARFETVKELCKEIEYSGDNMDRIYDDSYLSDIFSDISMLALLEWTL
;
A
#
# COMPACT_ATOMS: atom_id res chain seq x y z
N ARG A 1 1.83 -24.74 -14.26
CA ARG A 1 2.52 -23.93 -13.20
C ARG A 1 3.99 -24.31 -13.27
N GLY A 2 4.84 -23.37 -13.68
CA GLY A 2 6.25 -23.66 -13.97
C GLY A 2 7.12 -23.73 -12.71
N LEU A 3 8.30 -24.38 -12.84
CA LEU A 3 9.34 -24.45 -11.80
C LEU A 3 9.68 -23.06 -11.19
N GLY A 4 9.58 -21.98 -11.98
CA GLY A 4 9.80 -20.62 -11.52
C GLY A 4 8.82 -20.14 -10.44
N ASP A 5 7.56 -20.58 -10.47
CA ASP A 5 6.54 -20.19 -9.47
C ASP A 5 6.79 -20.88 -8.13
N VAL A 6 7.26 -22.13 -8.17
CA VAL A 6 7.61 -22.90 -6.96
C VAL A 6 8.82 -22.24 -6.28
N TYR A 7 9.83 -21.86 -7.07
CA TYR A 7 11.04 -21.23 -6.55
C TYR A 7 10.79 -19.86 -5.92
N LYS A 8 9.93 -19.04 -6.55
CA LYS A 8 9.52 -17.74 -5.99
C LYS A 8 8.78 -17.90 -4.67
N ARG A 9 7.84 -18.85 -4.58
CA ARG A 9 7.10 -19.11 -3.34
C ARG A 9 8.03 -19.57 -2.21
N GLN A 10 8.93 -20.52 -2.49
CA GLN A 10 9.90 -21.01 -1.52
C GLN A 10 10.81 -19.88 -1.00
N ARG A 11 11.20 -18.94 -1.87
CA ARG A 11 12.02 -17.78 -1.48
C ARG A 11 11.24 -16.82 -0.59
N VAL A 12 10.00 -16.52 -0.91
CA VAL A 12 9.12 -15.69 -0.07
C VAL A 12 8.91 -16.35 1.29
N GLU A 13 8.61 -17.65 1.35
CA GLU A 13 8.44 -18.39 2.60
C GLU A 13 9.73 -18.42 3.43
N SER A 14 10.90 -18.52 2.78
CA SER A 14 12.19 -18.47 3.47
C SER A 14 12.46 -17.09 4.07
N LEU A 15 12.11 -16.01 3.36
CA LEU A 15 12.20 -14.65 3.87
C LEU A 15 11.27 -14.45 5.07
N LYS A 16 10.02 -14.88 4.97
CA LYS A 16 9.04 -14.81 6.07
C LYS A 16 9.51 -15.55 7.34
N LYS A 17 10.19 -16.68 7.19
CA LYS A 17 10.76 -17.43 8.32
C LYS A 17 11.98 -16.74 8.94
N ALA A 18 12.85 -16.14 8.11
CA ALA A 18 14.05 -15.45 8.57
C ALA A 18 13.74 -14.12 9.28
N PHE A 19 12.66 -13.46 8.85
CA PHE A 19 12.24 -12.15 9.33
C PHE A 19 10.74 -12.17 9.61
N PRO A 20 10.32 -12.38 10.86
CA PRO A 20 8.91 -12.45 11.23
C PRO A 20 8.20 -11.15 10.87
N GLU A 21 7.16 -11.27 10.07
CA GLU A 21 6.32 -10.16 9.68
C GLU A 21 5.48 -9.71 10.89
N LYS A 22 5.30 -8.39 10.97
CA LYS A 22 4.42 -7.76 11.96
C LYS A 22 3.37 -6.93 11.22
N PRO A 23 2.39 -7.56 10.60
CA PRO A 23 1.50 -6.87 9.67
C PRO A 23 0.70 -5.74 10.32
N LEU A 24 0.30 -5.85 11.59
CA LEU A 24 -0.39 -4.76 12.30
C LEU A 24 0.55 -3.60 12.59
N GLU A 25 1.74 -3.85 13.13
CA GLU A 25 2.75 -2.82 13.42
C GLU A 25 3.19 -2.10 12.15
N ASN A 26 3.40 -2.83 11.05
CA ASN A 26 3.77 -2.24 9.77
C ASN A 26 2.62 -1.43 9.15
N ALA A 27 1.37 -1.88 9.30
CA ALA A 27 0.20 -1.13 8.89
C ALA A 27 0.06 0.19 9.68
N GLU A 28 0.23 0.16 11.00
CA GLU A 28 0.21 1.35 11.83
C GLU A 28 1.31 2.35 11.42
N ASN A 29 2.54 1.87 11.25
CA ASN A 29 3.67 2.69 10.85
C ASN A 29 3.47 3.32 9.46
N MET A 30 2.92 2.57 8.52
CA MET A 30 2.62 3.08 7.18
C MET A 30 1.51 4.12 7.21
N LEU A 31 0.45 3.93 7.99
CA LEU A 31 -0.60 4.94 8.14
C LEU A 31 -0.07 6.21 8.81
N LEU A 32 0.78 6.10 9.84
CA LEU A 32 1.45 7.23 10.46
C LEU A 32 2.39 7.97 9.50
N TYR A 33 3.02 7.25 8.58
CA TYR A 33 3.80 7.87 7.51
C TYR A 33 2.90 8.65 6.55
N LEU A 34 1.80 8.05 6.10
CA LEU A 34 0.84 8.72 5.22
C LEU A 34 0.23 9.98 5.86
N GLU A 35 -0.02 9.98 7.18
CA GLU A 35 -0.51 11.17 7.91
C GLU A 35 0.45 12.38 7.83
N ARG A 36 1.72 12.17 7.47
CA ARG A 36 2.76 13.22 7.38
C ARG A 36 2.96 13.75 5.96
N LEU A 37 2.22 13.24 4.99
CA LEU A 37 2.24 13.79 3.63
C LEU A 37 1.50 15.13 3.59
N ASP A 38 1.78 15.91 2.56
CA ASP A 38 1.14 17.22 2.37
C ASP A 38 -0.20 17.05 1.65
N PHE A 39 -1.26 17.58 2.25
CA PHE A 39 -2.61 17.50 1.73
C PHE A 39 -3.19 18.88 1.47
N ILE A 40 -3.97 19.00 0.39
CA ILE A 40 -4.70 20.22 0.06
C ILE A 40 -6.07 20.22 0.77
N GLY A 41 -6.71 19.05 0.86
CA GLY A 41 -8.03 18.88 1.48
C GLY A 41 -7.97 18.21 2.85
N ASP A 42 -9.09 18.24 3.57
CA ASP A 42 -9.21 17.67 4.91
C ASP A 42 -9.79 16.24 4.92
N ILE A 43 -10.34 15.79 3.78
CA ILE A 43 -11.07 14.51 3.69
C ILE A 43 -10.12 13.34 3.86
N LEU A 44 -9.09 13.25 3.04
CA LEU A 44 -8.15 12.13 3.07
C LEU A 44 -7.36 12.05 4.37
N PRO A 45 -6.81 13.16 4.93
CA PRO A 45 -6.16 13.14 6.23
C PRO A 45 -7.04 12.58 7.35
N GLN A 46 -8.33 12.94 7.35
CA GLN A 46 -9.27 12.42 8.34
C GLN A 46 -9.53 10.92 8.13
N GLN A 47 -9.66 10.48 6.88
CA GLN A 47 -9.83 9.05 6.54
C GLN A 47 -8.63 8.20 6.99
N ILE A 48 -7.40 8.69 6.78
CA ILE A 48 -6.17 8.02 7.21
C ILE A 48 -6.12 7.93 8.75
N LYS A 49 -6.48 9.00 9.48
CA LYS A 49 -6.54 8.99 10.94
C LYS A 49 -7.58 8.00 11.47
N ASP A 50 -8.73 7.90 10.82
CA ASP A 50 -9.77 6.93 11.21
C ASP A 50 -9.31 5.49 10.94
N ALA A 51 -8.63 5.25 9.81
CA ALA A 51 -7.98 3.98 9.50
C ALA A 51 -6.90 3.61 10.52
N SER A 52 -6.06 4.56 10.95
CA SER A 52 -5.07 4.36 12.01
C SER A 52 -5.73 3.92 13.34
N ARG A 53 -6.83 4.58 13.71
CA ARG A 53 -7.58 4.20 14.93
C ARG A 53 -8.23 2.83 14.81
N PHE A 54 -8.68 2.48 13.62
CA PHE A 54 -9.27 1.18 13.33
C PHE A 54 -8.23 0.07 13.46
N VAL A 55 -7.07 0.19 12.80
CA VAL A 55 -5.99 -0.80 12.83
C VAL A 55 -5.51 -1.07 14.26
N LYS A 56 -5.36 -0.03 15.08
CA LYS A 56 -4.96 -0.14 16.50
C LYS A 56 -5.90 -0.98 17.37
N LYS A 57 -7.13 -1.22 16.94
CA LYS A 57 -8.12 -2.04 17.67
C LYS A 57 -8.13 -3.50 17.21
N LEU A 58 -7.40 -3.83 16.16
CA LEU A 58 -7.38 -5.18 15.61
C LEU A 58 -6.37 -6.05 16.32
N SER A 59 -6.70 -7.34 16.42
CA SER A 59 -5.81 -8.40 16.91
C SER A 59 -5.10 -9.15 15.77
N ALA A 60 -5.61 -9.04 14.54
CA ALA A 60 -5.05 -9.64 13.32
C ALA A 60 -5.45 -8.81 12.10
N PRO A 61 -4.71 -8.88 10.98
CA PRO A 61 -5.11 -8.28 9.72
C PRO A 61 -6.48 -8.78 9.26
N LEU A 62 -7.28 -7.88 8.71
CA LEU A 62 -8.56 -8.21 8.09
C LEU A 62 -8.38 -8.24 6.58
N LYS A 63 -8.92 -9.25 5.92
CA LYS A 63 -8.94 -9.34 4.47
C LYS A 63 -10.25 -8.78 3.94
N ALA A 64 -10.16 -7.89 2.95
CA ALA A 64 -11.34 -7.39 2.27
C ALA A 64 -11.99 -8.50 1.44
N GLN A 65 -13.33 -8.56 1.45
CA GLN A 65 -14.07 -9.48 0.58
C GLN A 65 -14.08 -9.07 -0.90
N THR A 66 -13.53 -7.90 -1.20
CA THR A 66 -13.56 -7.23 -2.53
C THR A 66 -12.19 -7.23 -3.21
N SER A 67 -11.40 -8.29 -3.05
CA SER A 67 -10.03 -8.40 -3.58
C SER A 67 -9.87 -8.03 -5.06
N GLY A 68 -10.85 -8.32 -5.91
CA GLY A 68 -10.80 -7.99 -7.33
C GLY A 68 -10.81 -6.48 -7.67
N GLU A 69 -11.27 -5.60 -6.77
CA GLU A 69 -11.21 -4.15 -6.98
C GLU A 69 -9.79 -3.63 -6.76
N TYR A 70 -9.10 -4.12 -5.73
CA TYR A 70 -7.73 -3.75 -5.40
C TYR A 70 -6.72 -4.35 -6.37
N GLU A 71 -6.99 -5.54 -6.92
CA GLU A 71 -6.21 -6.07 -8.04
C GLU A 71 -6.25 -5.14 -9.25
N LYS A 72 -7.42 -4.60 -9.61
CA LYS A 72 -7.55 -3.62 -10.69
C LYS A 72 -6.79 -2.33 -10.40
N LEU A 73 -6.79 -1.87 -9.16
CA LEU A 73 -6.00 -0.71 -8.74
C LEU A 73 -4.49 -0.98 -8.90
N ALA A 74 -4.01 -2.14 -8.48
CA ALA A 74 -2.62 -2.55 -8.69
C ALA A 74 -2.26 -2.61 -10.18
N VAL A 75 -3.14 -3.19 -11.02
CA VAL A 75 -2.97 -3.24 -12.48
C VAL A 75 -2.90 -1.84 -13.09
N TYR A 76 -3.73 -0.89 -12.62
CA TYR A 76 -3.66 0.51 -13.03
C TYR A 76 -2.28 1.11 -12.78
N PHE A 77 -1.70 0.90 -11.59
CA PHE A 77 -0.36 1.38 -11.25
C PHE A 77 0.72 0.74 -12.13
N VAL A 78 0.62 -0.55 -12.45
CA VAL A 78 1.53 -1.22 -13.38
C VAL A 78 1.52 -0.53 -14.74
N TYR A 79 0.35 -0.32 -15.33
CA TYR A 79 0.24 0.32 -16.65
C TYR A 79 0.70 1.78 -16.64
N ARG A 80 0.44 2.51 -15.56
CA ARG A 80 0.75 3.94 -15.50
C ARG A 80 2.21 4.23 -15.19
N TYR A 81 2.85 3.45 -14.33
CA TYR A 81 4.15 3.80 -13.76
C TYR A 81 5.30 2.88 -14.17
N PHE A 82 5.08 1.59 -14.42
CA PHE A 82 6.18 0.69 -14.74
C PHE A 82 6.87 1.02 -16.05
N LEU A 83 6.16 1.58 -17.03
CA LEU A 83 6.77 2.05 -18.26
C LEU A 83 7.72 3.24 -18.04
N LYS A 84 7.51 4.03 -16.99
CA LYS A 84 8.43 5.12 -16.63
C LYS A 84 9.77 4.57 -16.12
N ALA A 85 9.77 3.40 -15.49
CA ALA A 85 10.99 2.73 -15.03
C ALA A 85 12.00 2.41 -16.15
N VAL A 86 11.56 2.35 -17.39
CA VAL A 86 12.46 2.24 -18.56
C VAL A 86 13.33 3.49 -18.75
N ARG A 87 12.88 4.64 -18.25
CA ARG A 87 13.58 5.92 -18.39
C ARG A 87 14.45 6.26 -17.17
N ASP A 88 13.92 6.02 -15.97
CA ASP A 88 14.58 6.38 -14.70
C ASP A 88 15.27 5.20 -14.02
N PHE A 89 15.14 3.99 -14.60
CA PHE A 89 15.71 2.72 -14.07
C PHE A 89 15.28 2.40 -12.64
N ASP A 90 14.17 2.97 -12.19
CA ASP A 90 13.65 2.84 -10.84
C ASP A 90 12.30 2.12 -10.82
N LEU A 91 12.33 0.80 -10.94
CA LEU A 91 11.14 -0.04 -10.84
C LEU A 91 10.73 -0.29 -9.38
N LEU A 92 11.70 -0.36 -8.47
CA LEU A 92 11.48 -0.77 -7.09
C LEU A 92 10.61 0.24 -6.33
N SER A 93 10.92 1.53 -6.43
CA SER A 93 10.12 2.56 -5.76
C SER A 93 8.67 2.57 -6.26
N LYS A 94 8.46 2.31 -7.55
CA LYS A 94 7.12 2.26 -8.16
C LYS A 94 6.31 1.04 -7.69
N ILE A 95 6.97 -0.11 -7.48
CA ILE A 95 6.34 -1.28 -6.87
C ILE A 95 5.95 -0.98 -5.43
N LYS A 96 6.85 -0.38 -4.63
CA LYS A 96 6.58 -0.02 -3.24
C LYS A 96 5.45 1.01 -3.13
N ALA A 97 5.47 2.05 -3.96
CA ALA A 97 4.37 3.02 -4.02
C ALA A 97 3.03 2.35 -4.36
N MET A 98 2.98 1.44 -5.35
CA MET A 98 1.77 0.68 -5.66
C MET A 98 1.25 -0.09 -4.46
N ILE A 99 2.11 -0.80 -3.72
CA ILE A 99 1.73 -1.54 -2.52
C ILE A 99 1.12 -0.60 -1.48
N VAL A 100 1.74 0.55 -1.25
CA VAL A 100 1.24 1.56 -0.30
C VAL A 100 -0.13 2.09 -0.71
N PHE A 101 -0.35 2.39 -1.99
CA PHE A 101 -1.65 2.87 -2.47
C PHE A 101 -2.75 1.84 -2.34
N VAL A 102 -2.48 0.59 -2.73
CA VAL A 102 -3.45 -0.52 -2.63
C VAL A 102 -3.79 -0.77 -1.16
N PHE A 103 -2.79 -0.85 -0.29
CA PHE A 103 -2.95 -0.99 1.14
C PHE A 103 -3.79 0.16 1.74
N ALA A 104 -3.45 1.41 1.43
CA ALA A 104 -4.16 2.57 1.95
C ALA A 104 -5.64 2.57 1.52
N ALA A 105 -5.92 2.30 0.25
CA ALA A 105 -7.28 2.22 -0.27
C ALA A 105 -8.09 1.14 0.47
N GLU A 106 -7.51 -0.03 0.64
CA GLU A 106 -8.18 -1.15 1.30
C GLU A 106 -8.45 -0.89 2.77
N VAL A 107 -7.45 -0.45 3.53
CA VAL A 107 -7.60 -0.24 4.98
C VAL A 107 -8.53 0.93 5.30
N ILE A 108 -8.48 2.01 4.53
CA ILE A 108 -9.44 3.12 4.67
C ILE A 108 -10.87 2.61 4.42
N ASN A 109 -11.09 1.83 3.36
CA ASN A 109 -12.40 1.30 3.03
C ASN A 109 -12.91 0.30 4.09
N LEU A 110 -12.04 -0.58 4.60
CA LEU A 110 -12.36 -1.50 5.70
C LEU A 110 -12.76 -0.76 6.98
N SER A 111 -12.06 0.32 7.31
CA SER A 111 -12.33 1.11 8.52
C SER A 111 -13.70 1.79 8.52
N ARG A 112 -14.33 1.91 7.35
CA ARG A 112 -15.58 2.67 7.13
C ARG A 112 -16.74 1.81 6.64
N GLU A 113 -16.53 0.50 6.42
CA GLU A 113 -17.56 -0.44 5.92
C GLU A 113 -18.30 0.09 4.68
N GLN A 114 -17.56 0.59 3.70
CA GLN A 114 -18.11 1.34 2.58
C GLN A 114 -18.70 0.46 1.48
N ASP A 115 -19.76 0.97 0.83
CA ASP A 115 -20.26 0.41 -0.42
C ASP A 115 -19.33 0.71 -1.62
N ALA A 116 -19.61 0.11 -2.78
CA ALA A 116 -18.76 0.25 -3.96
C ALA A 116 -18.56 1.70 -4.44
N PRO A 117 -19.60 2.57 -4.52
CA PRO A 117 -19.41 3.97 -4.87
C PRO A 117 -18.51 4.71 -3.89
N ALA A 118 -18.70 4.51 -2.58
CA ALA A 118 -17.89 5.18 -1.55
C ALA A 118 -16.43 4.70 -1.56
N ARG A 119 -16.17 3.40 -1.85
CA ARG A 119 -14.81 2.87 -2.05
C ARG A 119 -14.10 3.52 -3.23
N PHE A 120 -14.82 3.76 -4.32
CA PHE A 120 -14.27 4.46 -5.48
C PHE A 120 -13.90 5.92 -5.16
N GLU A 121 -14.72 6.64 -4.37
CA GLU A 121 -14.39 8.00 -3.92
C GLU A 121 -13.12 8.02 -3.04
N THR A 122 -12.88 7.00 -2.20
CA THR A 122 -11.62 6.87 -1.45
C THR A 122 -10.41 6.78 -2.39
N VAL A 123 -10.49 5.94 -3.42
CA VAL A 123 -9.39 5.81 -4.42
C VAL A 123 -9.17 7.14 -5.15
N LYS A 124 -10.25 7.84 -5.50
CA LYS A 124 -10.19 9.14 -6.17
C LYS A 124 -9.51 10.20 -5.29
N GLU A 125 -9.83 10.26 -3.98
CA GLU A 125 -9.17 11.17 -3.05
C GLU A 125 -7.67 10.81 -2.86
N LEU A 126 -7.33 9.52 -2.77
CA LEU A 126 -5.92 9.08 -2.75
C LEU A 126 -5.16 9.52 -4.01
N CYS A 127 -5.76 9.35 -5.19
CA CYS A 127 -5.13 9.81 -6.43
C CYS A 127 -4.97 11.32 -6.45
N LYS A 128 -5.99 12.07 -6.07
CA LYS A 128 -6.00 13.52 -6.08
C LYS A 128 -4.94 14.12 -5.13
N GLU A 129 -4.87 13.63 -3.91
CA GLU A 129 -4.07 14.22 -2.84
C GLU A 129 -2.62 13.68 -2.80
N ILE A 130 -2.38 12.45 -3.27
CA ILE A 130 -1.06 11.82 -3.23
C ILE A 130 -0.51 11.60 -4.63
N GLU A 131 -1.22 10.84 -5.49
CA GLU A 131 -0.70 10.44 -6.80
C GLU A 131 -0.44 11.63 -7.73
N TYR A 132 -1.29 12.65 -7.70
CA TYR A 132 -1.14 13.86 -8.51
C TYR A 132 -0.30 14.96 -7.84
N SER A 133 0.10 14.77 -6.58
CA SER A 133 1.07 15.61 -5.90
C SER A 133 2.49 15.14 -6.24
N GLY A 134 3.22 15.93 -7.02
CA GLY A 134 4.63 15.62 -7.34
C GLY A 134 5.46 15.46 -6.08
N ASP A 135 5.34 16.38 -5.14
CA ASP A 135 6.12 16.40 -3.88
C ASP A 135 5.84 15.15 -3.02
N ASN A 136 4.57 14.74 -2.91
CA ASN A 136 4.21 13.52 -2.18
C ASN A 136 4.74 12.25 -2.87
N MET A 137 4.65 12.18 -4.19
CA MET A 137 5.17 11.02 -4.93
C MET A 137 6.68 10.94 -4.90
N ASP A 138 7.39 12.05 -5.06
CA ASP A 138 8.85 12.11 -4.97
C ASP A 138 9.30 11.71 -3.56
N ARG A 139 8.63 12.18 -2.51
CA ARG A 139 8.88 11.76 -1.14
C ARG A 139 8.68 10.26 -0.93
N ILE A 140 7.60 9.67 -1.46
CA ILE A 140 7.37 8.21 -1.37
C ILE A 140 8.48 7.45 -2.10
N TYR A 141 8.93 7.92 -3.26
CA TYR A 141 10.02 7.28 -4.01
C TYR A 141 11.34 7.35 -3.26
N ASP A 142 11.71 8.51 -2.74
CA ASP A 142 12.95 8.70 -1.98
C ASP A 142 12.93 7.87 -0.67
N ASP A 143 11.85 7.97 0.12
CA ASP A 143 11.70 7.24 1.37
C ASP A 143 11.64 5.71 1.16
N SER A 144 11.26 5.25 -0.05
CA SER A 144 11.26 3.84 -0.41
C SER A 144 12.66 3.19 -0.35
N TYR A 145 13.71 3.99 -0.40
CA TYR A 145 15.09 3.56 -0.26
C TYR A 145 15.70 3.90 1.10
N LEU A 146 15.20 4.94 1.76
CA LEU A 146 15.84 5.53 2.94
C LEU A 146 15.19 5.11 4.26
N SER A 147 13.93 4.67 4.23
CA SER A 147 13.16 4.39 5.44
C SER A 147 12.86 2.90 5.61
N ASP A 148 13.09 2.39 6.83
CA ASP A 148 12.83 0.98 7.20
C ASP A 148 11.36 0.57 7.06
N ILE A 149 10.42 1.53 7.11
CA ILE A 149 8.99 1.25 6.87
C ILE A 149 8.72 0.76 5.45
N PHE A 150 9.63 1.06 4.52
CA PHE A 150 9.60 0.57 3.14
C PHE A 150 10.52 -0.63 2.89
N SER A 151 11.07 -1.27 3.95
CA SER A 151 11.83 -2.49 3.76
C SER A 151 11.00 -3.57 3.04
N ASP A 152 11.66 -4.49 2.35
CA ASP A 152 10.95 -5.56 1.60
C ASP A 152 10.03 -6.38 2.50
N ILE A 153 10.42 -6.58 3.76
CA ILE A 153 9.63 -7.28 4.76
C ILE A 153 8.40 -6.49 5.17
N SER A 154 8.56 -5.18 5.40
CA SER A 154 7.42 -4.29 5.67
C SER A 154 6.44 -4.28 4.50
N MET A 155 6.94 -4.23 3.26
CA MET A 155 6.09 -4.29 2.07
C MET A 155 5.37 -5.63 1.94
N LEU A 156 6.04 -6.76 2.22
CA LEU A 156 5.41 -8.07 2.25
C LEU A 156 4.32 -8.16 3.34
N ALA A 157 4.57 -7.58 4.52
CA ALA A 157 3.59 -7.53 5.61
C ALA A 157 2.34 -6.71 5.23
N LEU A 158 2.48 -5.62 4.48
CA LEU A 158 1.33 -4.86 3.97
C LEU A 158 0.51 -5.67 2.95
N LEU A 159 1.14 -6.52 2.15
CA LEU A 159 0.43 -7.40 1.23
C LEU A 159 -0.43 -8.48 1.93
N GLU A 160 -0.18 -8.79 3.20
CA GLU A 160 -1.06 -9.65 4.00
C GLU A 160 -2.47 -9.07 4.21
N TRP A 161 -2.64 -7.77 4.00
CA TRP A 161 -3.95 -7.10 4.04
C TRP A 161 -4.69 -7.24 2.72
N THR A 162 -3.97 -7.30 1.60
CA THR A 162 -4.52 -7.18 0.24
C THR A 162 -4.63 -8.52 -0.50
N LEU A 163 -4.01 -9.58 0.00
CA LEU A 163 -3.95 -10.93 -0.58
C LEU A 163 -4.46 -11.98 0.40
#